data_b4242e3897f043d37a867889fc0ee63d
#
_entry.id   b4242e3897f043d37a867889fc0ee63d
#
_cell.length_a   1.000
_cell.length_b   1.000
_cell.length_c   1.000
_cell.angle_alpha   90.00
_cell.angle_beta   90.00
_cell.angle_gamma   90.00
#
_symmetry.space_group_name_H-M   'P 1'
#
loop_
_entity.id
_entity.type
_entity.pdbx_description
1 polymer ?
#
loop_
_entity_poly.entity_id
_entity_poly.type
_entity_poly.pdbx_seq_one_letter_code
_entity_poly.pdbx_strand_id
1 'polypeptide(L)'
;VSVKNKKFILFTIFCQFSVVSLTHAAQQSWISDFTDNVKQTWQAPEHYDLYVPAITWHARFAYDKEKTDHYNERPWGAGFGQERWDEKGNWHGLYLMAFKDSFNKWEPIGGYGWEKTWRPLADDNFHLGLGYTVGVTARDNWNYIPIPVLLPLASIGYGPATFQMTYIPGTHNNGNVYFAWMRFQF
;
A
#
# COMPACT_ATOMS: atom_id res chain seq x y z
N VAL A 1 -38.78 45.87 -5.83
CA VAL A 1 -37.97 44.64 -5.93
C VAL A 1 -36.99 44.63 -4.77
N SER A 2 -37.21 43.67 -3.93
CA SER A 2 -36.78 43.54 -2.53
C SER A 2 -35.25 43.40 -2.37
N VAL A 3 -34.66 44.27 -1.56
CA VAL A 3 -33.23 44.25 -1.09
C VAL A 3 -32.88 42.97 -0.36
N LYS A 4 -33.85 42.17 0.09
CA LYS A 4 -33.63 40.90 0.77
C LYS A 4 -32.98 39.80 -0.09
N ASN A 5 -33.21 39.78 -1.38
CA ASN A 5 -32.67 38.74 -2.27
C ASN A 5 -31.18 38.92 -2.59
N LYS A 6 -30.64 40.13 -2.54
CA LYS A 6 -29.21 40.36 -2.81
C LYS A 6 -28.31 39.88 -1.67
N LYS A 7 -28.75 39.99 -0.42
CA LYS A 7 -27.98 39.49 0.74
C LYS A 7 -27.93 37.97 0.79
N PHE A 8 -28.99 37.31 0.37
CA PHE A 8 -29.03 35.84 0.37
C PHE A 8 -28.11 35.25 -0.70
N ILE A 9 -28.09 35.86 -1.90
CA ILE A 9 -27.20 35.43 -3.00
C ILE A 9 -25.73 35.64 -2.62
N LEU A 10 -25.40 36.76 -1.97
CA LEU A 10 -24.03 37.04 -1.56
C LEU A 10 -23.54 36.06 -0.49
N PHE A 11 -24.40 35.64 0.45
CA PHE A 11 -24.07 34.68 1.48
C PHE A 11 -23.86 33.28 0.89
N THR A 12 -24.68 32.87 -0.07
CA THR A 12 -24.58 31.57 -0.74
C THR A 12 -23.29 31.46 -1.56
N ILE A 13 -22.91 32.55 -2.27
CA ILE A 13 -21.66 32.60 -3.05
C ILE A 13 -20.44 32.55 -2.10
N PHE A 14 -20.49 33.24 -0.97
CA PHE A 14 -19.39 33.26 -0.02
C PHE A 14 -19.17 31.88 0.65
N CYS A 15 -20.24 31.15 0.98
CA CYS A 15 -20.17 29.79 1.47
C CYS A 15 -19.58 28.83 0.42
N GLN A 16 -19.94 28.95 -0.85
CA GLN A 16 -19.40 28.09 -1.90
C GLN A 16 -17.90 28.32 -2.13
N PHE A 17 -17.44 29.58 -2.12
CA PHE A 17 -16.02 29.88 -2.22
C PHE A 17 -15.21 29.35 -1.01
N SER A 18 -15.77 29.40 0.18
CA SER A 18 -15.09 28.89 1.38
C SER A 18 -14.94 27.37 1.37
N VAL A 19 -15.94 26.63 0.89
CA VAL A 19 -15.89 25.16 0.77
C VAL A 19 -14.86 24.73 -0.28
N VAL A 20 -14.83 25.39 -1.44
CA VAL A 20 -13.84 25.09 -2.50
C VAL A 20 -12.41 25.38 -2.01
N SER A 21 -12.19 26.47 -1.28
CA SER A 21 -10.87 26.79 -0.74
C SER A 21 -10.40 25.79 0.32
N LEU A 22 -11.29 25.30 1.17
CA LEU A 22 -10.99 24.26 2.17
C LEU A 22 -10.65 22.92 1.54
N THR A 23 -11.33 22.52 0.47
CA THR A 23 -11.03 21.27 -0.23
C THR A 23 -9.67 21.31 -0.94
N HIS A 24 -9.31 22.44 -1.55
CA HIS A 24 -7.99 22.60 -2.18
C HIS A 24 -6.85 22.65 -1.16
N ALA A 25 -7.03 23.32 -0.05
CA ALA A 25 -6.03 23.37 1.02
C ALA A 25 -5.82 21.98 1.65
N ALA A 26 -6.89 21.24 1.91
CA ALA A 26 -6.81 19.87 2.43
C ALA A 26 -6.16 18.92 1.43
N GLN A 27 -6.47 19.03 0.14
CA GLN A 27 -5.86 18.22 -0.90
C GLN A 27 -4.37 18.53 -1.07
N GLN A 28 -3.97 19.76 -0.98
CA GLN A 28 -2.56 20.17 -1.04
C GLN A 28 -1.78 19.69 0.19
N SER A 29 -2.41 19.68 1.37
CA SER A 29 -1.80 19.20 2.61
C SER A 29 -1.46 17.70 2.54
N TRP A 30 -2.41 16.81 2.18
CA TRP A 30 -2.13 15.38 2.18
C TRP A 30 -1.12 14.94 1.09
N ILE A 31 -1.09 15.62 -0.07
CA ILE A 31 -0.07 15.37 -1.10
C ILE A 31 1.31 15.78 -0.58
N SER A 32 1.41 16.94 0.08
CA SER A 32 2.63 17.40 0.73
C SER A 32 3.10 16.39 1.77
N ASP A 33 2.22 15.97 2.68
CA ASP A 33 2.53 15.00 3.73
C ASP A 33 3.01 13.66 3.14
N PHE A 34 2.35 13.17 2.07
CA PHE A 34 2.76 11.96 1.38
C PHE A 34 4.16 12.09 0.76
N THR A 35 4.41 13.17 0.01
CA THR A 35 5.71 13.40 -0.63
C THR A 35 6.83 13.59 0.38
N ASP A 36 6.56 14.27 1.48
CA ASP A 36 7.51 14.47 2.57
C ASP A 36 7.83 13.14 3.27
N ASN A 37 6.84 12.29 3.50
CA ASN A 37 7.05 10.95 4.06
C ASN A 37 7.91 10.08 3.14
N VAL A 38 7.61 10.06 1.83
CA VAL A 38 8.44 9.33 0.84
C VAL A 38 9.88 9.85 0.85
N LYS A 39 10.06 11.18 0.82
CA LYS A 39 11.36 11.82 0.84
C LYS A 39 12.15 11.53 2.12
N GLN A 40 11.50 11.62 3.27
CA GLN A 40 12.13 11.30 4.57
C GLN A 40 12.55 9.84 4.63
N THR A 41 11.69 8.90 4.19
CA THR A 41 12.03 7.48 4.16
C THR A 41 13.20 7.19 3.22
N TRP A 42 13.32 7.94 2.11
CA TRP A 42 14.45 7.83 1.19
C TRP A 42 15.75 8.43 1.76
N GLN A 43 15.69 9.61 2.37
CA GLN A 43 16.87 10.37 2.78
C GLN A 43 17.42 10.00 4.15
N ALA A 44 16.56 9.52 5.04
CA ALA A 44 16.90 9.19 6.42
C ALA A 44 16.21 7.88 6.86
N PRO A 45 16.52 6.75 6.22
CA PRO A 45 16.03 5.46 6.67
C PRO A 45 16.64 5.12 8.04
N GLU A 46 15.87 4.46 8.90
CA GLU A 46 16.36 3.92 10.18
C GLU A 46 16.98 2.54 9.98
N HIS A 47 16.37 1.75 9.07
CA HIS A 47 16.78 0.38 8.77
C HIS A 47 16.59 0.04 7.30
N TYR A 48 17.22 -1.06 6.92
CA TYR A 48 17.03 -1.68 5.62
C TYR A 48 16.29 -3.00 5.77
N ASP A 49 15.60 -3.41 4.70
CA ASP A 49 14.77 -4.59 4.69
C ASP A 49 15.14 -5.54 3.55
N LEU A 50 15.15 -6.83 3.87
CA LEU A 50 15.09 -7.90 2.89
C LEU A 50 13.65 -8.39 2.77
N TYR A 51 13.10 -8.41 1.57
CA TYR A 51 11.77 -8.93 1.27
C TYR A 51 11.87 -10.31 0.64
N VAL A 52 11.16 -11.28 1.20
CA VAL A 52 11.13 -12.66 0.70
C VAL A 52 9.68 -13.06 0.43
N PRO A 53 9.22 -13.10 -0.83
CA PRO A 53 7.89 -13.57 -1.18
C PRO A 53 7.61 -14.97 -0.62
N ALA A 54 6.43 -15.16 -0.05
CA ALA A 54 6.09 -16.39 0.68
C ALA A 54 4.86 -17.10 0.10
N ILE A 55 3.76 -16.39 -0.14
CA ILE A 55 2.49 -16.97 -0.54
C ILE A 55 1.80 -16.10 -1.57
N THR A 56 1.27 -16.72 -2.62
CA THR A 56 0.26 -16.14 -3.51
C THR A 56 -0.96 -17.05 -3.46
N TRP A 57 -2.02 -16.62 -2.78
CA TRP A 57 -3.22 -17.44 -2.63
C TRP A 57 -4.41 -16.81 -3.36
N HIS A 58 -4.97 -17.57 -4.30
CA HIS A 58 -6.17 -17.20 -5.04
C HIS A 58 -7.41 -17.58 -4.24
N ALA A 59 -8.29 -16.61 -3.98
CA ALA A 59 -9.49 -16.83 -3.18
C ALA A 59 -10.41 -17.85 -3.83
N ARG A 60 -10.55 -19.03 -3.25
CA ARG A 60 -11.25 -20.18 -3.83
C ARG A 60 -12.73 -19.92 -4.13
N PHE A 61 -13.35 -18.96 -3.44
CA PHE A 61 -14.74 -18.53 -3.72
C PHE A 61 -14.86 -17.72 -5.03
N ALA A 62 -13.76 -17.18 -5.54
CA ALA A 62 -13.71 -16.32 -6.72
C ALA A 62 -13.09 -17.00 -7.95
N TYR A 63 -12.65 -18.25 -7.82
CA TYR A 63 -11.98 -18.97 -8.88
C TYR A 63 -12.55 -20.38 -9.08
N ASP A 64 -12.61 -20.77 -10.34
CA ASP A 64 -12.84 -22.16 -10.72
C ASP A 64 -11.61 -23.00 -10.33
N LYS A 65 -11.85 -24.19 -9.78
CA LYS A 65 -10.78 -25.08 -9.29
C LYS A 65 -9.77 -25.42 -10.39
N GLU A 66 -10.24 -25.65 -11.62
CA GLU A 66 -9.39 -25.96 -12.77
C GLU A 66 -8.31 -24.90 -13.01
N LYS A 67 -8.63 -23.62 -12.83
CA LYS A 67 -7.64 -22.52 -12.97
C LYS A 67 -6.62 -22.53 -11.84
N THR A 68 -7.08 -22.67 -10.61
CA THR A 68 -6.18 -22.60 -9.45
C THR A 68 -5.23 -23.78 -9.37
N ASP A 69 -5.60 -24.94 -9.92
CA ASP A 69 -4.73 -26.13 -9.98
C ASP A 69 -3.50 -25.91 -10.89
N HIS A 70 -3.54 -24.90 -11.78
CA HIS A 70 -2.43 -24.55 -12.68
C HIS A 70 -1.59 -23.37 -12.20
N TYR A 71 -1.99 -22.67 -11.15
CA TYR A 71 -1.31 -21.48 -10.68
C TYR A 71 -0.15 -21.81 -9.74
N ASN A 72 0.94 -21.08 -9.90
CA ASN A 72 2.01 -21.07 -8.92
C ASN A 72 1.57 -20.23 -7.69
N GLU A 73 1.31 -20.89 -6.58
CA GLU A 73 0.96 -20.23 -5.31
C GLU A 73 2.16 -20.16 -4.34
N ARG A 74 3.32 -20.60 -4.79
CA ARG A 74 4.59 -20.52 -4.05
C ARG A 74 5.53 -19.58 -4.80
N PRO A 75 5.32 -18.28 -4.74
CA PRO A 75 6.20 -17.33 -5.39
C PRO A 75 7.60 -17.46 -4.78
N TRP A 76 8.60 -17.33 -5.63
CA TRP A 76 9.97 -17.15 -5.17
C TRP A 76 10.57 -15.92 -5.82
N GLY A 77 11.46 -15.30 -5.11
CA GLY A 77 12.07 -14.06 -5.52
C GLY A 77 12.71 -13.38 -4.33
N ALA A 78 13.06 -12.14 -4.49
CA ALA A 78 13.60 -11.31 -3.42
C ALA A 78 13.30 -9.85 -3.67
N GLY A 79 13.42 -9.06 -2.62
CA GLY A 79 13.34 -7.62 -2.69
C GLY A 79 14.21 -6.97 -1.65
N PHE A 80 14.43 -5.71 -1.83
CA PHE A 80 15.18 -4.87 -0.93
C PHE A 80 14.38 -3.59 -0.67
N GLY A 81 14.50 -3.05 0.53
CA GLY A 81 13.86 -1.80 0.90
C GLY A 81 14.56 -1.08 2.01
N GLN A 82 13.99 0.02 2.37
CA GLN A 82 14.41 0.84 3.50
C GLN A 82 13.19 1.36 4.23
N GLU A 83 13.30 1.48 5.54
CA GLU A 83 12.19 1.85 6.38
C GLU A 83 12.55 2.88 7.44
N ARG A 84 11.55 3.50 7.98
CA ARG A 84 11.59 4.31 9.18
C ARG A 84 10.27 4.20 9.95
N TRP A 85 10.32 4.57 11.21
CA TRP A 85 9.14 4.74 12.06
C TRP A 85 8.92 6.23 12.32
N ASP A 86 7.68 6.69 12.26
CA ASP A 86 7.37 8.07 12.62
C ASP A 86 7.26 8.27 14.13
N GLU A 87 7.14 9.51 14.58
CA GLU A 87 7.00 9.87 16.00
C GLU A 87 5.76 9.23 16.69
N LYS A 88 4.78 8.79 15.89
CA LYS A 88 3.58 8.09 16.37
C LYS A 88 3.75 6.57 16.36
N GLY A 89 4.93 6.08 15.97
CA GLY A 89 5.24 4.68 15.85
C GLY A 89 4.62 3.98 14.63
N ASN A 90 4.21 4.74 13.60
CA ASN A 90 3.72 4.15 12.35
C ASN A 90 4.90 3.81 11.43
N TRP A 91 4.75 2.74 10.68
CA TRP A 91 5.75 2.27 9.74
C TRP A 91 5.63 2.96 8.37
N HIS A 92 6.78 3.30 7.80
CA HIS A 92 6.96 3.83 6.47
C HIS A 92 8.05 3.04 5.76
N GLY A 93 7.78 2.50 4.59
CA GLY A 93 8.76 1.72 3.82
C GLY A 93 8.79 2.09 2.35
N LEU A 94 9.99 2.09 1.77
CA LEU A 94 10.22 2.10 0.33
C LEU A 94 10.79 0.76 -0.07
N TYR A 95 10.26 0.14 -1.12
CA TYR A 95 10.66 -1.21 -1.50
C TYR A 95 10.70 -1.42 -3.01
N LEU A 96 11.52 -2.39 -3.39
CA LEU A 96 11.59 -2.96 -4.73
C LEU A 96 11.71 -4.47 -4.60
N MET A 97 10.80 -5.22 -5.21
CA MET A 97 10.82 -6.69 -5.25
C MET A 97 10.73 -7.18 -6.68
N ALA A 98 11.27 -8.37 -6.93
CA ALA A 98 11.00 -9.14 -8.13
C ALA A 98 10.72 -10.59 -7.74
N PHE A 99 9.61 -11.13 -8.20
CA PHE A 99 9.17 -12.48 -7.85
C PHE A 99 8.50 -13.19 -9.02
N LYS A 100 8.30 -14.51 -8.90
CA LYS A 100 7.53 -15.29 -9.87
C LYS A 100 6.05 -15.18 -9.56
N ASP A 101 5.28 -14.72 -10.55
CA ASP A 101 3.83 -14.62 -10.47
C ASP A 101 3.15 -16.00 -10.56
N SER A 102 1.82 -16.01 -10.60
CA SER A 102 0.99 -17.20 -10.71
C SER A 102 1.24 -18.01 -12.00
N PHE A 103 1.85 -17.42 -13.00
CA PHE A 103 2.20 -18.06 -14.28
C PHE A 103 3.70 -18.36 -14.40
N ASN A 104 4.46 -18.31 -13.31
CA ASN A 104 5.91 -18.48 -13.28
C ASN A 104 6.69 -17.44 -14.10
N LYS A 105 6.09 -16.25 -14.33
CA LYS A 105 6.75 -15.13 -14.99
C LYS A 105 7.30 -14.16 -13.96
N TRP A 106 8.34 -13.42 -14.32
CA TRP A 106 8.86 -12.39 -13.43
C TRP A 106 7.89 -11.21 -13.34
N GLU A 107 7.64 -10.79 -12.11
CA GLU A 107 6.85 -9.61 -11.79
C GLU A 107 7.66 -8.70 -10.86
N PRO A 108 8.27 -7.62 -11.39
CA PRO A 108 8.84 -6.57 -10.57
C PRO A 108 7.73 -5.67 -10.02
N ILE A 109 7.88 -5.27 -8.76
CA ILE A 109 7.02 -4.30 -8.08
C ILE A 109 7.88 -3.39 -7.22
N GLY A 110 7.57 -2.11 -7.20
CA GLY A 110 8.20 -1.15 -6.29
C GLY A 110 7.24 -0.08 -5.87
N GLY A 111 7.46 0.46 -4.68
CA GLY A 111 6.55 1.46 -4.14
C GLY A 111 6.89 1.93 -2.74
N TYR A 112 5.93 2.67 -2.19
CA TYR A 112 5.92 3.16 -0.83
C TYR A 112 4.77 2.49 -0.08
N GLY A 113 5.06 2.02 1.12
CA GLY A 113 4.07 1.49 2.07
C GLY A 113 3.99 2.34 3.33
N TRP A 114 2.81 2.42 3.88
CA TRP A 114 2.53 3.01 5.17
C TRP A 114 1.62 2.10 5.97
N GLU A 115 1.91 1.89 7.26
CA GLU A 115 1.05 1.15 8.19
C GLU A 115 0.93 1.89 9.51
N LYS A 116 -0.30 2.09 9.95
CA LYS A 116 -0.55 2.36 11.35
C LYS A 116 -0.19 1.10 12.13
N THR A 117 0.64 1.27 13.15
CA THR A 117 1.16 0.16 13.93
C THR A 117 0.66 0.19 15.35
N TRP A 118 0.34 -0.97 15.88
CA TRP A 118 -0.06 -1.18 17.27
C TRP A 118 0.86 -2.20 17.92
N ARG A 119 1.19 -1.95 19.19
CA ARG A 119 1.93 -2.87 20.07
C ARG A 119 1.02 -3.28 21.23
N PRO A 120 0.13 -4.30 21.03
CA PRO A 120 -0.92 -4.63 21.99
C PRO A 120 -0.42 -5.40 23.22
N LEU A 121 0.80 -5.88 23.20
CA LEU A 121 1.41 -6.62 24.31
C LEU A 121 2.38 -5.72 25.08
N ALA A 122 2.72 -6.14 26.29
CA ALA A 122 3.78 -5.50 27.09
C ALA A 122 5.19 -5.70 26.48
N ASP A 123 5.31 -6.56 25.47
CA ASP A 123 6.51 -6.78 24.68
C ASP A 123 6.51 -5.87 23.46
N ASP A 124 7.37 -4.86 23.47
CA ASP A 124 7.51 -3.88 22.38
C ASP A 124 7.98 -4.50 21.05
N ASN A 125 8.51 -5.73 21.09
CA ASN A 125 8.91 -6.44 19.88
C ASN A 125 7.71 -6.91 19.04
N PHE A 126 6.56 -7.21 19.68
CA PHE A 126 5.37 -7.64 18.96
C PHE A 126 4.59 -6.45 18.41
N HIS A 127 4.30 -6.49 17.12
CA HIS A 127 3.51 -5.45 16.48
C HIS A 127 2.53 -5.98 15.44
N LEU A 128 1.45 -5.24 15.26
CA LEU A 128 0.45 -5.42 14.21
C LEU A 128 0.41 -4.15 13.37
N GLY A 129 0.25 -4.29 12.06
CA GLY A 129 0.14 -3.17 11.14
C GLY A 129 -1.10 -3.27 10.25
N LEU A 130 -1.67 -2.12 9.91
CA LEU A 130 -2.72 -1.99 8.91
C LEU A 130 -2.54 -0.68 8.17
N GLY A 131 -2.56 -0.73 6.83
CA GLY A 131 -2.30 0.45 6.03
C GLY A 131 -2.51 0.23 4.53
N TYR A 132 -1.63 0.81 3.75
CA TYR A 132 -1.70 0.75 2.29
C TYR A 132 -0.32 0.80 1.65
N THR A 133 -0.25 0.36 0.39
CA THR A 133 0.91 0.61 -0.47
C THR A 133 0.48 1.27 -1.77
N VAL A 134 1.30 2.22 -2.22
CA VAL A 134 1.20 2.86 -3.53
C VAL A 134 2.47 2.55 -4.30
N GLY A 135 2.34 2.05 -5.51
CA GLY A 135 3.52 1.66 -6.28
C GLY A 135 3.22 1.40 -7.75
N VAL A 136 4.17 0.73 -8.36
CA VAL A 136 4.09 0.32 -9.76
C VAL A 136 4.53 -1.14 -9.86
N THR A 137 3.76 -1.94 -10.58
CA THR A 137 4.14 -3.31 -10.97
C THR A 137 4.19 -3.43 -12.49
N ALA A 138 4.92 -4.43 -12.99
CA ALA A 138 4.97 -4.75 -14.41
C ALA A 138 4.88 -6.27 -14.59
N ARG A 139 4.00 -6.73 -15.48
CA ARG A 139 3.65 -8.15 -15.64
C ARG A 139 3.78 -8.60 -17.09
N ASP A 140 4.16 -9.85 -17.29
CA ASP A 140 4.32 -10.48 -18.62
C ASP A 140 3.03 -10.42 -19.46
N ASN A 141 1.88 -10.72 -18.86
CA ASN A 141 0.58 -10.68 -19.54
C ASN A 141 0.13 -9.27 -19.99
N TRP A 142 0.85 -8.22 -19.57
CA TRP A 142 0.66 -6.82 -19.97
C TRP A 142 1.91 -6.29 -20.69
N ASN A 143 2.73 -7.19 -21.26
CA ASN A 143 3.98 -6.84 -21.96
C ASN A 143 4.91 -5.96 -21.11
N TYR A 144 4.91 -6.13 -19.80
CA TYR A 144 5.67 -5.34 -18.84
C TYR A 144 5.39 -3.83 -18.87
N ILE A 145 4.23 -3.43 -19.36
CA ILE A 145 3.78 -2.04 -19.23
C ILE A 145 3.58 -1.73 -17.74
N PRO A 146 4.19 -0.64 -17.21
CA PRO A 146 4.05 -0.29 -15.81
C PRO A 146 2.59 0.03 -15.43
N ILE A 147 2.09 -0.62 -14.39
CA ILE A 147 0.72 -0.47 -13.89
C ILE A 147 0.78 0.14 -12.49
N PRO A 148 0.16 1.30 -12.25
CA PRO A 148 0.05 1.84 -10.91
C PRO A 148 -0.85 0.97 -10.05
N VAL A 149 -0.48 0.79 -8.78
CA VAL A 149 -1.25 0.03 -7.79
C VAL A 149 -1.44 0.83 -6.51
N LEU A 150 -2.62 0.69 -5.92
CA LEU A 150 -2.95 1.13 -4.57
C LEU A 150 -3.65 -0.05 -3.89
N LEU A 151 -3.00 -0.64 -2.90
CA LEU A 151 -3.46 -1.87 -2.27
C LEU A 151 -3.42 -1.74 -0.74
N PRO A 152 -4.35 -2.40 -0.02
CA PRO A 152 -4.30 -2.48 1.44
C PRO A 152 -3.10 -3.31 1.89
N LEU A 153 -2.52 -2.94 3.02
CA LEU A 153 -1.49 -3.71 3.72
C LEU A 153 -1.98 -4.14 5.08
N ALA A 154 -1.57 -5.33 5.49
CA ALA A 154 -1.70 -5.81 6.86
C ALA A 154 -0.42 -6.56 7.25
N SER A 155 -0.01 -6.44 8.51
CA SER A 155 1.19 -7.09 8.98
C SER A 155 1.08 -7.59 10.42
N ILE A 156 1.89 -8.59 10.72
CA ILE A 156 2.19 -9.08 12.05
C ILE A 156 3.70 -9.30 12.14
N GLY A 157 4.33 -8.75 13.17
CA GLY A 157 5.77 -8.84 13.31
C GLY A 157 6.24 -9.09 14.74
N TYR A 158 7.46 -9.61 14.83
CA TYR A 158 8.16 -9.80 16.08
C TYR A 158 9.65 -9.50 15.90
N GLY A 159 10.16 -8.51 16.62
CA GLY A 159 11.53 -8.03 16.45
C GLY A 159 11.81 -7.62 15.00
N PRO A 160 12.89 -8.14 14.38
CA PRO A 160 13.27 -7.76 13.02
C PRO A 160 12.48 -8.49 11.92
N ALA A 161 11.59 -9.42 12.27
CA ALA A 161 10.85 -10.23 11.30
C ALA A 161 9.37 -9.83 11.26
N THR A 162 8.89 -9.48 10.08
CA THR A 162 7.48 -9.09 9.85
C THR A 162 6.89 -9.91 8.70
N PHE A 163 5.78 -10.60 8.95
CA PHE A 163 4.92 -11.15 7.91
C PHE A 163 3.96 -10.06 7.46
N GLN A 164 4.02 -9.69 6.19
CA GLN A 164 3.23 -8.62 5.60
C GLN A 164 2.45 -9.15 4.42
N MET A 165 1.23 -8.69 4.23
CA MET A 165 0.34 -9.17 3.19
C MET A 165 -0.46 -8.04 2.57
N THR A 166 -0.85 -8.26 1.32
CA THR A 166 -1.78 -7.41 0.58
C THR A 166 -2.89 -8.24 -0.03
N TYR A 167 -4.03 -7.59 -0.29
CA TYR A 167 -5.13 -8.14 -1.06
C TYR A 167 -5.28 -7.38 -2.37
N ILE A 168 -5.22 -8.11 -3.47
CA ILE A 168 -5.43 -7.59 -4.83
C ILE A 168 -6.88 -7.87 -5.21
N PRO A 169 -7.75 -6.85 -5.23
CA PRO A 169 -9.16 -7.03 -5.57
C PRO A 169 -9.34 -7.46 -7.03
N GLY A 170 -10.47 -8.08 -7.32
CA GLY A 170 -10.75 -8.52 -8.67
C GLY A 170 -12.17 -9.00 -8.88
N THR A 171 -12.38 -9.66 -10.02
CA THR A 171 -13.64 -10.26 -10.42
C THR A 171 -13.54 -11.80 -10.43
N HIS A 172 -14.59 -12.49 -10.88
CA HIS A 172 -14.53 -13.95 -11.01
C HIS A 172 -13.39 -14.36 -11.97
N ASN A 173 -12.55 -15.29 -11.51
CA ASN A 173 -11.38 -15.79 -12.25
C ASN A 173 -10.30 -14.74 -12.60
N ASN A 174 -10.28 -13.58 -11.93
CA ASN A 174 -9.29 -12.54 -12.17
C ASN A 174 -9.14 -11.64 -10.93
N GLY A 175 -7.95 -11.50 -10.40
CA GLY A 175 -7.70 -10.81 -9.12
C GLY A 175 -8.17 -11.66 -7.93
N ASN A 176 -8.66 -11.05 -6.86
CA ASN A 176 -9.02 -11.73 -5.60
C ASN A 176 -7.87 -12.60 -5.06
N VAL A 177 -6.68 -12.01 -5.03
CA VAL A 177 -5.43 -12.68 -4.64
C VAL A 177 -4.89 -12.08 -3.36
N TYR A 178 -4.53 -12.92 -2.42
CA TYR A 178 -3.72 -12.56 -1.27
C TYR A 178 -2.26 -12.84 -1.63
N PHE A 179 -1.43 -11.81 -1.56
CA PHE A 179 0.01 -11.91 -1.73
C PHE A 179 0.69 -11.56 -0.43
N ALA A 180 1.57 -12.43 0.05
CA ALA A 180 2.25 -12.27 1.32
C ALA A 180 3.75 -12.52 1.20
N TRP A 181 4.52 -11.84 2.04
CA TRP A 181 5.97 -11.92 2.11
C TRP A 181 6.48 -11.76 3.52
N MET A 182 7.68 -12.25 3.76
CA MET A 182 8.46 -11.90 4.95
C MET A 182 9.29 -10.67 4.66
N ARG A 183 9.37 -9.79 5.62
CA ARG A 183 10.27 -8.64 5.67
C ARG A 183 11.20 -8.85 6.86
N PHE A 184 12.49 -8.76 6.59
CA PHE A 184 13.54 -8.90 7.60
C PHE A 184 14.34 -7.61 7.66
N GLN A 185 14.25 -6.93 8.78
CA GLN A 185 14.95 -5.70 9.11
C GLN A 185 16.41 -5.98 9.51
N PHE A 186 17.34 -5.13 9.05
CA PHE A 186 18.76 -5.17 9.43
C PHE A 186 19.44 -3.81 9.38
#